data_135b7e41fd425914a4c268469f86dfea
#
_entry.id   135b7e41fd425914a4c268469f86dfea
#
_cell.length_a   1.000
_cell.length_b   1.000
_cell.length_c   1.000
_cell.angle_alpha   90.00
_cell.angle_beta   90.00
_cell.angle_gamma   90.00
#
_symmetry.space_group_name_H-M   'P 1'
#
loop_
_entity.id
_entity.type
_entity.pdbx_description
1 polymer ?
#
loop_
_entity_poly.entity_id
_entity_poly.type
_entity_poly.pdbx_seq_one_letter_code
_entity_poly.pdbx_strand_id
1 'polypeptide(L)'
;MPKDKPRYLMGVGTPGNIIEGVARGVDFFDCVMPARNGRHGHLFTWGGIINIKNEKYARDEQPIDPSCGCPVCRRYSRAYVRHLFKAEEMLAMRFAVTHNLYFYNSLLQKIRDSLDDGTFSGFRSRYSEILDKRI
;
A
#
# COMPACT_ATOMS: atom_id res chain seq x y z
N MET A 1 -1.68 -20.99 16.97
CA MET A 1 -1.62 -19.92 18.01
C MET A 1 -2.88 -19.95 18.88
N PRO A 2 -2.79 -19.62 20.17
CA PRO A 2 -3.96 -19.57 21.05
C PRO A 2 -5.01 -18.58 20.54
N LYS A 3 -6.28 -18.99 20.59
CA LYS A 3 -7.39 -18.16 20.06
C LYS A 3 -7.84 -17.05 21.01
N ASP A 4 -7.49 -17.17 22.27
CA ASP A 4 -7.84 -16.23 23.35
C ASP A 4 -6.81 -15.11 23.54
N LYS A 5 -5.75 -15.08 22.72
CA LYS A 5 -4.67 -14.10 22.79
C LYS A 5 -4.42 -13.45 21.44
N PRO A 6 -3.91 -12.21 21.42
CA PRO A 6 -3.52 -11.58 20.16
C PRO A 6 -2.50 -12.44 19.40
N ARG A 7 -2.66 -12.50 18.09
CA ARG A 7 -1.80 -13.29 17.21
C ARG A 7 -0.97 -12.38 16.34
N TYR A 8 0.33 -12.53 16.44
CA TYR A 8 1.30 -11.71 15.73
C TYR A 8 2.01 -12.54 14.65
N LEU A 9 2.06 -12.01 13.44
CA LEU A 9 2.79 -12.63 12.32
C LEU A 9 3.93 -11.70 11.89
N MET A 10 5.15 -12.14 12.14
CA MET A 10 6.36 -11.38 11.87
C MET A 10 6.74 -11.43 10.39
N GLY A 11 7.20 -10.30 9.87
CA GLY A 11 7.82 -10.24 8.54
C GLY A 11 6.86 -10.35 7.36
N VAL A 12 5.56 -10.18 7.57
CA VAL A 12 4.55 -10.24 6.49
C VAL A 12 3.88 -8.88 6.34
N GLY A 13 3.69 -8.32 5.17
CA GLY A 13 4.03 -8.71 3.83
C GLY A 13 3.29 -7.85 2.86
N THR A 14 2.88 -8.42 1.73
CA THR A 14 2.10 -7.69 0.74
C THR A 14 0.71 -7.36 1.27
N PRO A 15 0.01 -6.36 0.68
CA PRO A 15 -1.38 -6.08 1.06
C PRO A 15 -2.28 -7.30 0.99
N GLY A 16 -2.16 -8.11 -0.05
CA GLY A 16 -2.93 -9.35 -0.19
C GLY A 16 -2.62 -10.35 0.93
N ASN A 17 -1.35 -10.49 1.29
CA ASN A 17 -0.94 -11.37 2.38
C ASN A 17 -1.52 -10.91 3.73
N ILE A 18 -1.61 -9.61 3.96
CA ILE A 18 -2.22 -9.06 5.17
C ILE A 18 -3.71 -9.41 5.21
N ILE A 19 -4.43 -9.22 4.11
CA ILE A 19 -5.86 -9.57 4.02
C ILE A 19 -6.05 -11.07 4.31
N GLU A 20 -5.26 -11.93 3.68
CA GLU A 20 -5.33 -13.38 3.89
C GLU A 20 -4.93 -13.79 5.32
N GLY A 21 -3.95 -13.10 5.90
CA GLY A 21 -3.56 -13.31 7.29
C GLY A 21 -4.70 -12.99 8.25
N VAL A 22 -5.38 -11.86 8.05
CA VAL A 22 -6.55 -11.49 8.87
C VAL A 22 -7.67 -12.52 8.71
N ALA A 23 -7.91 -13.01 7.49
CA ALA A 23 -8.91 -14.05 7.25
C ALA A 23 -8.63 -15.32 8.05
N ARG A 24 -7.37 -15.57 8.38
CA ARG A 24 -6.92 -16.72 9.17
C ARG A 24 -6.71 -16.41 10.66
N GLY A 25 -7.09 -15.21 11.10
CA GLY A 25 -7.09 -14.83 12.51
C GLY A 25 -5.84 -14.14 13.03
N VAL A 26 -5.00 -13.60 12.17
CA VAL A 26 -3.83 -12.81 12.59
C VAL A 26 -4.27 -11.39 12.95
N ASP A 27 -3.75 -10.85 14.05
CA ASP A 27 -4.15 -9.54 14.60
C ASP A 27 -3.08 -8.46 14.36
N PHE A 28 -1.80 -8.84 14.35
CA PHE A 28 -0.67 -7.91 14.24
C PHE A 28 0.30 -8.36 13.18
N PHE A 29 0.86 -7.37 12.49
CA PHE A 29 1.86 -7.58 11.44
C PHE A 29 3.00 -6.59 11.61
N ASP A 30 4.20 -6.97 11.17
CA ASP A 30 5.26 -6.03 10.87
C ASP A 30 5.92 -6.39 9.54
N CYS A 31 6.43 -5.39 8.83
CA CYS A 31 7.04 -5.63 7.53
C CYS A 31 7.87 -4.41 7.09
N VAL A 32 9.04 -4.68 6.51
CA VAL A 32 9.88 -3.63 5.91
C VAL A 32 9.43 -3.25 4.49
N MET A 33 8.51 -4.01 3.92
CA MET A 33 8.13 -3.90 2.51
C MET A 33 7.63 -2.50 2.10
N PRO A 34 6.79 -1.80 2.88
CA PRO A 34 6.35 -0.47 2.48
C PRO A 34 7.50 0.51 2.27
N ALA A 35 8.45 0.52 3.21
CA ALA A 35 9.61 1.40 3.13
C ALA A 35 10.59 0.94 2.06
N ARG A 36 10.95 -0.34 2.06
CA ARG A 36 11.91 -0.89 1.10
C ARG A 36 11.42 -0.76 -0.33
N ASN A 37 10.18 -1.16 -0.60
CA ASN A 37 9.61 -1.07 -1.94
C ASN A 37 9.43 0.39 -2.38
N GLY A 38 9.05 1.27 -1.45
CA GLY A 38 8.96 2.70 -1.72
C GLY A 38 10.30 3.28 -2.18
N ARG A 39 11.39 2.94 -1.51
CA ARG A 39 12.73 3.40 -1.91
C ARG A 39 13.12 2.96 -3.33
N HIS A 40 12.55 1.87 -3.81
CA HIS A 40 12.78 1.38 -5.17
C HIS A 40 11.73 1.86 -6.19
N GLY A 41 10.80 2.72 -5.77
CA GLY A 41 9.79 3.26 -6.66
C GLY A 41 8.56 2.38 -6.84
N HIS A 42 8.41 1.33 -6.07
CA HIS A 42 7.24 0.47 -6.07
C HIS A 42 6.22 1.03 -5.09
N LEU A 43 5.10 1.53 -5.59
CA LEU A 43 4.09 2.24 -4.82
C LEU A 43 2.77 1.46 -4.83
N PHE A 44 2.18 1.33 -3.65
CA PHE A 44 0.93 0.60 -3.48
C PHE A 44 -0.27 1.50 -3.74
N THR A 45 -1.21 1.03 -4.54
CA THR A 45 -2.47 1.73 -4.82
C THR A 45 -3.65 0.78 -4.69
N TRP A 46 -4.84 1.33 -4.62
CA TRP A 46 -6.06 0.51 -4.57
C TRP A 46 -6.34 -0.23 -5.87
N GLY A 47 -5.65 0.11 -6.94
CA GLY A 47 -5.69 -0.60 -8.22
C GLY A 47 -4.57 -1.59 -8.45
N GLY A 48 -3.61 -1.65 -7.54
CA GLY A 48 -2.45 -2.52 -7.63
C GLY A 48 -1.13 -1.79 -7.40
N ILE A 49 -0.03 -2.46 -7.69
CA ILE A 49 1.32 -1.92 -7.45
C ILE A 49 1.82 -1.24 -8.72
N ILE A 50 2.22 0.03 -8.62
CA ILE A 50 2.83 0.75 -9.73
C ILE A 50 4.34 0.87 -9.52
N ASN A 51 5.11 0.80 -10.62
CA ASN A 51 6.50 1.22 -10.62
C ASN A 51 6.56 2.64 -11.19
N ILE A 52 6.74 3.61 -10.32
CA ILE A 52 6.69 5.03 -10.69
C ILE A 52 7.77 5.42 -11.69
N LYS A 53 8.84 4.62 -11.80
CA LYS A 53 9.93 4.88 -12.74
C LYS A 53 9.56 4.57 -14.19
N ASN A 54 8.45 3.88 -14.43
CA ASN A 54 7.99 3.55 -15.78
C ASN A 54 7.71 4.81 -16.59
N GLU A 55 8.09 4.77 -17.87
CA GLU A 55 7.96 5.92 -18.78
C GLU A 55 6.52 6.37 -18.97
N LYS A 56 5.55 5.47 -18.85
CA LYS A 56 4.13 5.81 -18.99
C LYS A 56 3.65 6.86 -17.97
N TYR A 57 4.40 7.07 -16.89
CA TYR A 57 4.08 8.08 -15.87
C TYR A 57 4.81 9.41 -16.07
N ALA A 58 5.63 9.54 -17.12
CA ALA A 58 6.47 10.72 -17.34
C ALA A 58 5.67 12.02 -17.44
N ARG A 59 4.45 11.95 -17.93
CA ARG A 59 3.54 13.11 -18.10
C ARG A 59 2.19 12.91 -17.42
N ASP A 60 2.12 11.97 -16.49
CA ASP A 60 0.88 11.63 -15.78
C ASP A 60 0.65 12.64 -14.66
N GLU A 61 -0.35 13.49 -14.82
CA GLU A 61 -0.70 14.52 -13.84
C GLU A 61 -1.56 14.02 -12.69
N GLN A 62 -1.98 12.75 -12.73
CA GLN A 62 -2.76 12.15 -11.65
C GLN A 62 -1.89 11.96 -10.40
N PRO A 63 -2.49 11.98 -9.20
CA PRO A 63 -1.77 11.57 -7.99
C PRO A 63 -1.37 10.10 -8.07
N ILE A 64 -0.46 9.66 -7.19
CA ILE A 64 -0.05 8.26 -7.13
C ILE A 64 -1.28 7.36 -7.09
N ASP A 65 -2.22 7.69 -6.22
CA ASP A 65 -3.53 7.04 -6.17
C ASP A 65 -4.60 8.10 -5.97
N PRO A 66 -5.53 8.28 -6.93
CA PRO A 66 -6.62 9.23 -6.79
C PRO A 66 -7.52 8.99 -5.58
N SER A 67 -7.55 7.75 -5.09
CA SER A 67 -8.35 7.38 -3.91
C SER A 67 -7.61 7.58 -2.59
N CYS A 68 -6.34 8.00 -2.63
CA CYS A 68 -5.50 8.14 -1.45
C CYS A 68 -5.52 9.58 -0.93
N GLY A 69 -5.68 9.72 0.38
CA GLY A 69 -5.65 11.03 1.05
C GLY A 69 -4.30 11.42 1.64
N CYS A 70 -3.21 10.72 1.32
CA CYS A 70 -1.91 11.04 1.91
C CYS A 70 -1.40 12.43 1.46
N PRO A 71 -0.48 13.04 2.22
CA PRO A 71 0.05 14.37 1.86
C PRO A 71 0.66 14.43 0.46
N VAL A 72 1.26 13.34 -0.01
CA VAL A 72 1.88 13.29 -1.34
C VAL A 72 0.81 13.27 -2.42
N CYS A 73 -0.20 12.40 -2.30
CA CYS A 73 -1.28 12.31 -3.29
C CYS A 73 -2.11 13.59 -3.38
N ARG A 74 -2.22 14.34 -2.28
CA ARG A 74 -2.98 15.58 -2.28
C ARG A 74 -2.28 16.75 -2.97
N ARG A 75 -0.96 16.68 -3.15
CA ARG A 75 -0.15 17.83 -3.61
C ARG A 75 0.65 17.57 -4.87
N TYR A 76 1.00 16.32 -5.16
CA TYR A 76 1.98 16.00 -6.19
C TYR A 76 1.45 14.98 -7.17
N SER A 77 1.92 15.07 -8.42
CA SER A 77 1.54 14.16 -9.49
C SER A 77 2.52 12.99 -9.60
N ARG A 78 2.08 11.95 -10.30
CA ARG A 78 2.96 10.83 -10.67
C ARG A 78 4.17 11.32 -11.48
N ALA A 79 3.95 12.25 -12.39
CA ALA A 79 5.02 12.84 -13.20
C ALA A 79 6.09 13.48 -12.33
N TYR A 80 5.69 14.26 -11.32
CA TYR A 80 6.62 14.91 -10.43
C TYR A 80 7.41 13.92 -9.58
N VAL A 81 6.72 12.95 -8.98
CA VAL A 81 7.38 11.91 -8.16
C VAL A 81 8.36 11.11 -9.02
N ARG A 82 7.96 10.74 -10.23
CA ARG A 82 8.84 10.06 -11.19
C ARG A 82 10.08 10.91 -11.50
N HIS A 83 9.88 12.19 -11.73
CA HIS A 83 11.00 13.13 -11.98
C HIS A 83 12.00 13.10 -10.84
N LEU A 84 11.52 13.13 -9.60
CA LEU A 84 12.40 13.09 -8.42
C LEU A 84 13.22 11.80 -8.38
N PHE A 85 12.63 10.65 -8.71
CA PHE A 85 13.36 9.39 -8.81
C PHE A 85 14.41 9.41 -9.92
N LYS A 86 14.05 9.94 -11.09
CA LYS A 86 14.99 10.03 -12.22
C LYS A 86 16.13 10.99 -11.96
N ALA A 87 15.88 12.06 -11.21
CA ALA A 87 16.90 13.04 -10.80
C ALA A 87 17.70 12.57 -9.58
N GLU A 88 17.40 11.39 -9.05
CA GLU A 88 18.07 10.82 -7.87
C GLU A 88 17.97 11.73 -6.63
N GLU A 89 16.84 12.43 -6.50
CA GLU A 89 16.58 13.26 -5.33
C GLU A 89 16.15 12.40 -4.14
N MET A 90 16.71 12.69 -2.96
CA MET A 90 16.33 11.98 -1.73
C MET A 90 14.86 12.17 -1.37
N LEU A 91 14.27 13.30 -1.77
CA LEU A 91 12.86 13.58 -1.55
C LEU A 91 11.95 12.54 -2.20
N ALA A 92 12.39 11.92 -3.30
CA ALA A 92 11.65 10.84 -3.95
C ALA A 92 11.36 9.68 -2.99
N MET A 93 12.40 9.25 -2.27
CA MET A 93 12.26 8.14 -1.30
C MET A 93 11.35 8.53 -0.15
N ARG A 94 11.47 9.77 0.35
CA ARG A 94 10.61 10.26 1.42
C ARG A 94 9.14 10.28 1.00
N PHE A 95 8.84 10.74 -0.19
CA PHE A 95 7.48 10.76 -0.71
C PHE A 95 6.93 9.34 -0.88
N ALA A 96 7.73 8.45 -1.46
CA ALA A 96 7.35 7.06 -1.69
C ALA A 96 7.06 6.32 -0.38
N VAL A 97 7.94 6.46 0.60
CA VAL A 97 7.75 5.83 1.91
C VAL A 97 6.53 6.40 2.63
N THR A 98 6.36 7.72 2.62
CA THR A 98 5.20 8.38 3.23
C THR A 98 3.90 7.84 2.62
N HIS A 99 3.83 7.76 1.30
CA HIS A 99 2.65 7.24 0.60
C HIS A 99 2.37 5.78 0.97
N ASN A 100 3.40 4.92 0.91
CA ASN A 100 3.23 3.50 1.17
C ASN A 100 2.82 3.21 2.61
N LEU A 101 3.38 3.92 3.58
CA LEU A 101 2.97 3.79 4.99
C LEU A 101 1.53 4.25 5.19
N TYR A 102 1.14 5.33 4.55
CA TYR A 102 -0.24 5.79 4.60
C TYR A 102 -1.19 4.76 3.99
N PHE A 103 -0.80 4.17 2.86
CA PHE A 103 -1.59 3.12 2.22
C PHE A 103 -1.79 1.93 3.16
N TYR A 104 -0.73 1.43 3.78
CA TYR A 104 -0.82 0.28 4.69
C TYR A 104 -1.70 0.58 5.90
N ASN A 105 -1.59 1.76 6.48
CA ASN A 105 -2.45 2.17 7.59
C ASN A 105 -3.91 2.28 7.16
N SER A 106 -4.16 2.81 5.98
CA SER A 106 -5.50 2.90 5.41
C SER A 106 -6.09 1.52 5.11
N LEU A 107 -5.26 0.60 4.61
CA LEU A 107 -5.64 -0.79 4.38
C LEU A 107 -6.10 -1.46 5.67
N LEU A 108 -5.29 -1.34 6.73
CA LEU A 108 -5.63 -1.92 8.02
C LEU A 108 -6.90 -1.31 8.60
N GLN A 109 -7.08 0.01 8.45
CA GLN A 109 -8.30 0.67 8.92
C GLN A 109 -9.54 0.16 8.15
N LYS A 110 -9.44 0.01 6.84
CA LYS A 110 -10.54 -0.55 6.04
C LYS A 110 -10.84 -2.01 6.39
N ILE A 111 -9.80 -2.78 6.71
CA ILE A 111 -9.98 -4.16 7.18
C ILE A 111 -10.74 -4.17 8.50
N ARG A 112 -10.35 -3.33 9.47
CA ARG A 112 -11.07 -3.23 10.75
C ARG A 112 -12.53 -2.84 10.54
N ASP A 113 -12.78 -1.82 9.71
CA ASP A 113 -14.13 -1.36 9.41
C ASP A 113 -14.97 -2.48 8.81
N SER A 114 -14.41 -3.24 7.89
CA SER A 114 -15.11 -4.36 7.23
C SER A 114 -15.40 -5.53 8.19
N LEU A 115 -14.51 -5.76 9.16
CA LEU A 115 -14.74 -6.76 10.20
C LEU A 115 -15.87 -6.30 11.13
N ASP A 116 -15.91 -5.01 11.49
CA ASP A 116 -16.91 -4.47 12.39
C ASP A 116 -18.31 -4.46 11.76
N ASP A 117 -18.42 -4.18 10.47
CA ASP A 117 -19.71 -4.10 9.77
C ASP A 117 -20.11 -5.42 9.07
N GLY A 118 -19.30 -6.46 9.18
CA GLY A 118 -19.61 -7.77 8.62
C GLY A 118 -19.36 -7.91 7.11
N THR A 119 -18.66 -6.98 6.48
CA THR A 119 -18.41 -6.99 5.04
C THR A 119 -17.03 -7.51 4.64
N PHE A 120 -16.30 -8.12 5.57
CA PHE A 120 -14.91 -8.54 5.32
C PHE A 120 -14.77 -9.54 4.17
N SER A 121 -15.70 -10.49 4.04
CA SER A 121 -15.61 -11.48 2.96
C SER A 121 -15.69 -10.82 1.57
N GLY A 122 -16.54 -9.82 1.41
CA GLY A 122 -16.62 -9.02 0.19
C GLY A 122 -15.34 -8.21 -0.07
N PHE A 123 -14.81 -7.60 0.99
CA PHE A 123 -13.53 -6.88 0.92
C PHE A 123 -12.40 -7.80 0.49
N ARG A 124 -12.30 -8.98 1.10
CA ARG A 124 -11.30 -9.98 0.75
C ARG A 124 -11.41 -10.41 -0.72
N SER A 125 -12.61 -10.73 -1.17
CA SER A 125 -12.87 -11.15 -2.56
C SER A 125 -12.47 -10.06 -3.56
N ARG A 126 -12.68 -8.79 -3.20
CA ARG A 126 -12.38 -7.66 -4.09
C ARG A 126 -10.90 -7.35 -4.16
N TYR A 127 -10.18 -7.36 -3.04
CA TYR A 127 -8.84 -6.78 -2.94
C TYR A 127 -7.70 -7.77 -2.76
N SER A 128 -7.96 -8.98 -2.32
CA SER A 128 -6.91 -9.95 -1.99
C SER A 128 -5.91 -10.20 -3.12
N GLU A 129 -6.37 -10.24 -4.37
CA GLU A 129 -5.51 -10.45 -5.54
C GLU A 129 -5.11 -9.14 -6.21
N ILE A 130 -6.04 -8.18 -6.29
CA ILE A 130 -5.84 -6.93 -7.03
C ILE A 130 -4.69 -6.12 -6.44
N LEU A 131 -4.61 -6.01 -5.11
CA LEU A 131 -3.63 -5.16 -4.44
C LEU A 131 -2.19 -5.64 -4.63
N ASP A 132 -1.98 -6.92 -4.88
CA ASP A 132 -0.65 -7.47 -5.11
C ASP A 132 -0.26 -7.49 -6.59
N LYS A 133 -1.19 -7.14 -7.47
CA LYS A 133 -0.98 -7.17 -8.91
C LYS A 133 -0.18 -5.95 -9.37
N ARG A 134 0.82 -6.18 -10.19
CA ARG A 134 1.59 -5.10 -10.82
C ARG A 134 0.86 -4.57 -12.04
N ILE A 135 0.76 -3.27 -12.14
CA ILE A 135 0.09 -2.58 -13.24
C ILE A 135 1.00 -1.59 -13.94
#